data_60709307e637379b60567c8d04916536
#
_entry.id   60709307e637379b60567c8d04916536
#
_cell.length_a   1.000
_cell.length_b   1.000
_cell.length_c   1.000
_cell.angle_alpha   90.00
_cell.angle_beta   90.00
_cell.angle_gamma   90.00
#
_symmetry.space_group_name_H-M   'P 1'
#
loop_
_entity.id
_entity.type
_entity.pdbx_description
1 polymer ?
#
loop_
_entity_poly.entity_id
_entity_poly.type
_entity_poly.pdbx_seq_one_letter_code
_entity_poly.pdbx_strand_id
1 'polypeptide(L)'
;LETADISRDWFQYYDRANVQSYNGTFYYSGRRLNIFAAVDFAYTTGEKSDFTSIVVVGADSANNYYVLDIARFKTDSISEYFKNILTLHNKWKFRRIRAEATAAQSIIIKDLRENYIKPYGLALSILDEKPQRKKEDRIHAALTARYENRQIWHYHGGNCEILENELVLQHPPHDDVKDGLAACM
;
A
#
# COMPACT_ATOMS: atom_id res chain seq x y z
N LEU A 1 -2.27 27.80 -3.37
CA LEU A 1 -2.36 26.34 -3.27
C LEU A 1 -2.21 25.95 -1.80
N GLU A 2 -3.32 25.57 -1.19
CA GLU A 2 -3.25 24.98 0.13
C GLU A 2 -2.56 23.62 0.04
N THR A 3 -1.45 23.47 0.74
CA THR A 3 -0.73 22.22 0.84
C THR A 3 -1.24 21.42 2.04
N ALA A 4 -1.20 20.11 1.94
CA ALA A 4 -1.40 19.25 3.09
C ALA A 4 -0.28 19.47 4.12
N ASP A 5 -0.43 18.91 5.33
CA ASP A 5 0.56 19.03 6.39
C ASP A 5 1.88 18.32 6.09
N ILE A 6 1.95 17.52 5.02
CA ILE A 6 3.14 16.79 4.59
C ILE A 6 3.88 17.59 3.53
N SER A 7 5.13 17.94 3.83
CA SER A 7 6.00 18.72 2.95
C SER A 7 6.86 17.82 2.06
N ARG A 8 7.11 18.25 0.81
CA ARG A 8 8.07 17.59 -0.08
C ARG A 8 9.48 17.59 0.49
N ASP A 9 9.83 18.55 1.33
CA ASP A 9 11.15 18.62 1.98
C ASP A 9 11.39 17.46 2.95
N TRP A 10 10.36 16.73 3.34
CA TRP A 10 10.45 15.56 4.21
C TRP A 10 10.67 14.26 3.45
N PHE A 11 10.59 14.28 2.12
CA PHE A 11 10.78 13.08 1.30
C PHE A 11 12.25 12.71 1.25
N GLN A 12 12.52 11.44 1.52
CA GLN A 12 13.83 10.84 1.40
C GLN A 12 13.76 9.72 0.37
N TYR A 13 14.88 9.49 -0.30
CA TYR A 13 14.95 8.50 -1.36
C TYR A 13 15.99 7.44 -1.06
N TYR A 14 15.70 6.23 -1.50
CA TYR A 14 16.63 5.10 -1.42
C TYR A 14 16.67 4.39 -2.77
N ASP A 15 17.72 3.63 -3.01
CA ASP A 15 17.81 2.82 -4.22
C ASP A 15 17.17 1.44 -3.98
N ARG A 16 15.98 1.24 -4.53
CA ARG A 16 15.23 0.00 -4.40
C ARG A 16 16.00 -1.20 -4.96
N ALA A 17 16.87 -1.00 -5.95
CA ALA A 17 17.70 -2.08 -6.51
C ALA A 17 18.65 -2.69 -5.46
N ASN A 18 18.94 -1.98 -4.38
CA ASN A 18 19.79 -2.45 -3.28
C ASN A 18 19.05 -3.25 -2.21
N VAL A 19 17.74 -3.47 -2.37
CA VAL A 19 17.01 -4.41 -1.53
C VAL A 19 17.45 -5.82 -1.89
N GLN A 20 17.94 -6.56 -0.91
CA GLN A 20 18.46 -7.92 -1.09
C GLN A 20 17.45 -8.93 -0.56
N SER A 21 17.39 -10.09 -1.20
CA SER A 21 16.54 -11.20 -0.79
C SER A 21 17.41 -12.45 -0.57
N TYR A 22 17.16 -13.10 0.56
CA TYR A 22 17.80 -14.36 0.90
C TYR A 22 16.80 -15.27 1.62
N ASN A 23 16.54 -16.45 1.05
CA ASN A 23 15.58 -17.42 1.59
C ASN A 23 14.20 -16.84 1.93
N GLY A 24 13.67 -15.96 1.05
CA GLY A 24 12.36 -15.32 1.25
C GLY A 24 12.34 -14.20 2.28
N THR A 25 13.49 -13.82 2.82
CA THR A 25 13.64 -12.69 3.72
C THR A 25 14.33 -11.53 2.98
N PHE A 26 13.87 -10.31 3.24
CA PHE A 26 14.38 -9.10 2.58
C PHE A 26 15.21 -8.27 3.53
N TYR A 27 16.25 -7.63 2.97
CA TYR A 27 17.20 -6.81 3.71
C TYR A 27 17.51 -5.53 2.94
N TYR A 28 17.70 -4.46 3.67
CA TYR A 28 18.24 -3.21 3.13
C TYR A 28 19.30 -2.67 4.10
N SER A 29 20.47 -2.32 3.56
CA SER A 29 21.61 -1.86 4.38
C SER A 29 21.93 -2.80 5.56
N GLY A 30 21.86 -4.10 5.32
CA GLY A 30 22.15 -5.12 6.35
C GLY A 30 21.07 -5.31 7.40
N ARG A 31 19.95 -4.60 7.31
CA ARG A 31 18.82 -4.75 8.24
C ARG A 31 17.69 -5.52 7.59
N ARG A 32 17.13 -6.45 8.35
CA ARG A 32 15.96 -7.20 7.94
C ARG A 32 14.75 -6.29 7.82
N LEU A 33 13.98 -6.50 6.75
CA LEU A 33 12.71 -5.83 6.52
C LEU A 33 11.54 -6.75 6.87
N ASN A 34 10.62 -6.27 7.69
CA ASN A 34 9.30 -6.84 7.84
C ASN A 34 8.41 -6.27 6.74
N ILE A 35 7.76 -7.15 5.96
CA ILE A 35 6.98 -6.74 4.80
C ILE A 35 5.51 -6.60 5.17
N PHE A 36 4.94 -5.45 4.86
CA PHE A 36 3.52 -5.14 5.04
C PHE A 36 2.90 -4.79 3.70
N ALA A 37 1.67 -5.23 3.50
CA ALA A 37 0.91 -4.89 2.30
C ALA A 37 -0.50 -4.46 2.68
N ALA A 38 -1.06 -3.55 1.88
CA ALA A 38 -2.44 -3.10 2.01
C ALA A 38 -3.05 -2.90 0.63
N VAL A 39 -4.33 -3.18 0.51
CA VAL A 39 -5.11 -2.96 -0.70
C VAL A 39 -6.31 -2.06 -0.39
N ASP A 40 -6.53 -1.08 -1.26
CA ASP A 40 -7.73 -0.24 -1.28
C ASP A 40 -8.49 -0.53 -2.56
N PHE A 41 -9.56 -1.32 -2.45
CA PHE A 41 -10.37 -1.71 -3.60
C PHE A 41 -11.27 -0.56 -4.03
N ALA A 42 -11.22 -0.18 -5.30
CA ALA A 42 -12.22 0.65 -5.95
C ALA A 42 -13.21 -0.25 -6.70
N TYR A 43 -14.49 -0.04 -6.46
CA TYR A 43 -15.54 -0.90 -7.00
C TYR A 43 -16.00 -0.51 -8.40
N THR A 44 -15.66 0.67 -8.90
CA THR A 44 -16.17 1.20 -10.16
C THR A 44 -15.06 1.58 -11.12
N THR A 45 -15.34 1.48 -12.43
CA THR A 45 -14.38 1.70 -13.52
C THR A 45 -14.60 3.00 -14.31
N GLY A 46 -15.54 3.87 -13.90
CA GLY A 46 -15.81 5.14 -14.59
C GLY A 46 -14.62 6.10 -14.60
N GLU A 47 -14.59 7.06 -15.52
CA GLU A 47 -13.51 8.05 -15.63
C GLU A 47 -13.28 8.84 -14.35
N LYS A 48 -14.33 9.02 -13.54
CA LYS A 48 -14.28 9.73 -12.25
C LYS A 48 -14.12 8.80 -11.05
N SER A 49 -14.02 7.49 -11.27
CA SER A 49 -13.85 6.53 -10.19
C SER A 49 -12.42 6.48 -9.68
N ASP A 50 -12.27 6.10 -8.42
CA ASP A 50 -10.96 5.89 -7.81
C ASP A 50 -10.27 4.65 -8.40
N PHE A 51 -8.97 4.64 -8.28
CA PHE A 51 -8.14 3.47 -8.60
C PHE A 51 -8.16 2.49 -7.44
N THR A 52 -8.04 1.22 -7.76
CA THR A 52 -7.56 0.23 -6.79
C THR A 52 -6.06 0.40 -6.65
N SER A 53 -5.57 0.40 -5.43
CA SER A 53 -4.14 0.46 -5.15
C SER A 53 -3.72 -0.66 -4.22
N ILE A 54 -2.50 -1.17 -4.43
CA ILE A 54 -1.82 -2.08 -3.52
C ILE A 54 -0.49 -1.44 -3.19
N VAL A 55 -0.22 -1.26 -1.91
CA VAL A 55 1.04 -0.68 -1.42
C VAL A 55 1.78 -1.72 -0.61
N VAL A 56 3.08 -1.88 -0.87
CA VAL A 56 3.97 -2.78 -0.15
C VAL A 56 5.05 -1.96 0.53
N VAL A 57 5.22 -2.16 1.83
CA VAL A 57 6.19 -1.44 2.66
C VAL A 57 7.08 -2.43 3.39
N GLY A 58 8.36 -2.13 3.48
CA GLY A 58 9.31 -2.85 4.34
C GLY A 58 9.70 -1.99 5.53
N ALA A 59 9.59 -2.51 6.74
CA ALA A 59 9.98 -1.82 7.96
C ALA A 59 11.17 -2.51 8.62
N ASP A 60 12.18 -1.75 9.02
CA ASP A 60 13.34 -2.27 9.75
C ASP A 60 13.22 -2.02 11.27
N SER A 61 14.18 -2.55 12.01
CA SER A 61 14.22 -2.42 13.47
C SER A 61 14.57 -1.00 13.98
N ALA A 62 15.02 -0.13 13.08
CA ALA A 62 15.31 1.27 13.39
C ALA A 62 14.14 2.20 13.05
N ASN A 63 12.95 1.63 12.81
CA ASN A 63 11.74 2.36 12.45
C ASN A 63 11.86 3.15 11.13
N ASN A 64 12.63 2.63 10.18
CA ASN A 64 12.57 3.09 8.81
C ASN A 64 11.53 2.29 8.04
N TYR A 65 10.76 2.99 7.22
CA TYR A 65 9.71 2.43 6.38
C TYR A 65 10.05 2.71 4.92
N TYR A 66 10.29 1.65 4.16
CA TYR A 66 10.65 1.75 2.75
C TYR A 66 9.43 1.41 1.90
N VAL A 67 9.00 2.34 1.07
CA VAL A 67 7.98 2.04 0.06
C VAL A 67 8.64 1.15 -0.99
N LEU A 68 8.22 -0.12 -1.02
CA LEU A 68 8.85 -1.13 -1.87
C LEU A 68 8.17 -1.24 -3.23
N ASP A 69 6.85 -1.21 -3.25
CA ASP A 69 6.09 -1.36 -4.49
C ASP A 69 4.70 -0.76 -4.37
N ILE A 70 4.16 -0.32 -5.51
CA ILE A 70 2.81 0.22 -5.61
C ILE A 70 2.21 -0.28 -6.91
N ALA A 71 1.08 -0.99 -6.82
CA ALA A 71 0.22 -1.27 -7.96
C ALA A 71 -0.98 -0.33 -7.93
N ARG A 72 -1.36 0.22 -9.08
CA ARG A 72 -2.46 1.15 -9.22
C ARG A 72 -3.19 0.89 -10.52
N PHE A 73 -4.45 0.54 -10.46
CA PHE A 73 -5.20 0.12 -11.64
C PHE A 73 -6.71 0.29 -11.43
N LYS A 74 -7.44 0.28 -12.55
CA LYS A 74 -8.91 0.28 -12.56
C LYS A 74 -9.41 -1.03 -13.14
N THR A 75 -10.30 -1.72 -12.43
CA THR A 75 -10.94 -2.94 -12.90
C THR A 75 -12.24 -3.19 -12.13
N ASP A 76 -13.17 -3.90 -12.75
CA ASP A 76 -14.34 -4.49 -12.11
C ASP A 76 -14.24 -6.02 -11.99
N SER A 77 -13.10 -6.57 -12.37
CA SER A 77 -12.86 -8.01 -12.40
C SER A 77 -12.12 -8.49 -11.16
N ILE A 78 -12.72 -9.44 -10.45
CA ILE A 78 -12.07 -10.07 -9.28
C ILE A 78 -10.79 -10.80 -9.67
N SER A 79 -10.76 -11.41 -10.86
CA SER A 79 -9.55 -12.08 -11.35
C SER A 79 -8.38 -11.11 -11.56
N GLU A 80 -8.65 -9.88 -11.97
CA GLU A 80 -7.62 -8.84 -12.09
C GLU A 80 -7.10 -8.37 -10.72
N TYR A 81 -7.96 -8.24 -9.74
CA TYR A 81 -7.54 -8.00 -8.36
C TYR A 81 -6.61 -9.09 -7.88
N PHE A 82 -7.01 -10.34 -8.07
CA PHE A 82 -6.20 -11.49 -7.67
C PHE A 82 -4.85 -11.53 -8.38
N LYS A 83 -4.82 -11.30 -9.68
CA LYS A 83 -3.59 -11.28 -10.49
C LYS A 83 -2.58 -10.25 -9.97
N ASN A 84 -3.03 -9.05 -9.67
CA ASN A 84 -2.17 -8.00 -9.12
C ASN A 84 -1.67 -8.33 -7.72
N ILE A 85 -2.54 -8.85 -6.86
CA ILE A 85 -2.16 -9.29 -5.51
C ILE A 85 -1.14 -10.43 -5.59
N LEU A 86 -1.39 -11.42 -6.44
CA LEU A 86 -0.51 -12.58 -6.61
C LEU A 86 0.88 -12.17 -7.11
N THR A 87 0.95 -11.26 -8.09
CA THR A 87 2.22 -10.75 -8.62
C THR A 87 3.07 -10.13 -7.50
N LEU A 88 2.47 -9.27 -6.67
CA LEU A 88 3.17 -8.64 -5.56
C LEU A 88 3.49 -9.62 -4.42
N HIS A 89 2.59 -10.55 -4.14
CA HIS A 89 2.83 -11.61 -3.16
C HIS A 89 4.01 -12.50 -3.56
N ASN A 90 4.09 -12.88 -4.81
CA ASN A 90 5.20 -13.70 -5.32
C ASN A 90 6.53 -12.93 -5.26
N LYS A 91 6.51 -11.63 -5.47
CA LYS A 91 7.70 -10.79 -5.44
C LYS A 91 8.18 -10.50 -4.03
N TRP A 92 7.27 -10.10 -3.13
CA TRP A 92 7.62 -9.57 -1.81
C TRP A 92 7.31 -10.53 -0.66
N LYS A 93 6.66 -11.65 -0.92
CA LYS A 93 6.42 -12.73 0.05
C LYS A 93 5.67 -12.31 1.31
N PHE A 94 4.85 -11.27 1.26
CA PHE A 94 4.01 -10.92 2.39
C PHE A 94 2.95 -12.01 2.62
N ARG A 95 2.69 -12.34 3.87
CA ARG A 95 1.72 -13.38 4.26
C ARG A 95 0.34 -12.83 4.54
N ARG A 96 0.24 -11.53 4.80
CA ARG A 96 -1.03 -10.84 5.08
C ARG A 96 -1.11 -9.58 4.24
N ILE A 97 -2.31 -9.30 3.74
CA ILE A 97 -2.63 -8.06 3.09
C ILE A 97 -3.83 -7.43 3.78
N ARG A 98 -3.70 -6.19 4.22
CA ARG A 98 -4.79 -5.47 4.87
C ARG A 98 -5.75 -4.92 3.84
N ALA A 99 -7.05 -5.02 4.13
CA ALA A 99 -8.10 -4.44 3.31
C ALA A 99 -9.14 -3.79 4.22
N GLU A 100 -9.68 -2.67 3.78
CA GLU A 100 -10.79 -2.02 4.49
C GLU A 100 -12.10 -2.74 4.19
N ALA A 101 -12.84 -3.14 5.23
CA ALA A 101 -14.06 -3.92 5.08
C ALA A 101 -15.30 -3.03 5.11
N THR A 102 -15.55 -2.30 4.03
CA THR A 102 -16.88 -1.75 3.76
C THR A 102 -17.79 -2.84 3.21
N ALA A 103 -19.10 -2.60 3.16
CA ALA A 103 -20.06 -3.59 2.67
C ALA A 103 -19.73 -4.08 1.24
N ALA A 104 -19.37 -3.15 0.34
CA ALA A 104 -19.02 -3.50 -1.03
C ALA A 104 -17.70 -4.28 -1.11
N GLN A 105 -16.72 -3.89 -0.34
CA GLN A 105 -15.40 -4.53 -0.32
C GLN A 105 -15.43 -5.91 0.33
N SER A 106 -16.33 -6.15 1.28
CA SER A 106 -16.51 -7.46 1.91
C SER A 106 -16.88 -8.54 0.90
N ILE A 107 -17.64 -8.22 -0.13
CA ILE A 107 -18.01 -9.14 -1.22
C ILE A 107 -16.76 -9.53 -2.02
N ILE A 108 -15.92 -8.57 -2.36
CA ILE A 108 -14.66 -8.79 -3.08
C ILE A 108 -13.73 -9.68 -2.25
N ILE A 109 -13.58 -9.37 -0.97
CA ILE A 109 -12.71 -10.12 -0.05
C ILE A 109 -13.16 -11.57 0.07
N LYS A 110 -14.46 -11.81 0.21
CA LYS A 110 -15.03 -13.16 0.29
C LYS A 110 -14.74 -13.97 -0.97
N ASP A 111 -14.96 -13.38 -2.14
CA ASP A 111 -14.70 -14.03 -3.42
C ASP A 111 -13.21 -14.35 -3.60
N LEU A 112 -12.32 -13.42 -3.27
CA LEU A 112 -10.88 -13.65 -3.32
C LEU A 112 -10.46 -14.83 -2.41
N ARG A 113 -10.99 -14.89 -1.19
CA ARG A 113 -10.68 -15.97 -0.25
C ARG A 113 -11.16 -17.32 -0.74
N GLU A 114 -12.41 -17.43 -1.14
CA GLU A 114 -13.05 -18.70 -1.45
C GLU A 114 -12.69 -19.26 -2.82
N ASN A 115 -12.54 -18.39 -3.81
CA ASN A 115 -12.39 -18.81 -5.20
C ASN A 115 -10.98 -18.66 -5.76
N TYR A 116 -10.07 -17.99 -5.07
CA TYR A 116 -8.69 -17.76 -5.53
C TYR A 116 -7.64 -18.20 -4.51
N ILE A 117 -7.63 -17.62 -3.32
CA ILE A 117 -6.59 -17.90 -2.33
C ILE A 117 -6.64 -19.35 -1.85
N LYS A 118 -7.82 -19.80 -1.43
CA LYS A 118 -8.03 -21.14 -0.91
C LYS A 118 -7.79 -22.24 -1.97
N PRO A 119 -8.40 -22.15 -3.17
CA PRO A 119 -8.17 -23.16 -4.21
C PRO A 119 -6.72 -23.25 -4.68
N TYR A 120 -6.00 -22.14 -4.73
CA TYR A 120 -4.59 -22.12 -5.13
C TYR A 120 -3.63 -22.49 -4.00
N GLY A 121 -4.13 -22.68 -2.79
CA GLY A 121 -3.31 -23.05 -1.63
C GLY A 121 -2.27 -22.00 -1.27
N LEU A 122 -2.56 -20.72 -1.45
CA LEU A 122 -1.59 -19.65 -1.21
C LEU A 122 -1.39 -19.42 0.29
N ALA A 123 -0.13 -19.20 0.68
CA ALA A 123 0.24 -18.78 2.03
C ALA A 123 0.01 -17.27 2.19
N LEU A 124 -1.22 -16.86 1.97
CA LEU A 124 -1.67 -15.46 1.99
C LEU A 124 -3.03 -15.36 2.66
N SER A 125 -3.20 -14.43 3.59
CA SER A 125 -4.50 -14.10 4.17
C SER A 125 -4.83 -12.63 3.97
N ILE A 126 -6.11 -12.33 3.80
CA ILE A 126 -6.61 -10.96 3.77
C ILE A 126 -7.09 -10.62 5.17
N LEU A 127 -6.51 -9.57 5.74
CA LEU A 127 -6.92 -9.03 7.03
C LEU A 127 -7.90 -7.89 6.78
N ASP A 128 -9.19 -8.15 6.97
CA ASP A 128 -10.24 -7.16 6.79
C ASP A 128 -10.47 -6.40 8.10
N GLU A 129 -10.34 -5.09 8.03
CA GLU A 129 -10.50 -4.19 9.17
C GLU A 129 -11.58 -3.14 8.88
N LYS A 130 -12.48 -2.93 9.83
CA LYS A 130 -13.44 -1.82 9.75
C LYS A 130 -12.74 -0.52 10.12
N PRO A 131 -12.91 0.56 9.34
CA PRO A 131 -12.36 1.86 9.70
C PRO A 131 -13.01 2.36 10.99
N GLN A 132 -12.20 2.75 11.98
CA GLN A 132 -12.67 3.24 13.28
C GLN A 132 -12.70 4.76 13.36
N ARG A 133 -12.09 5.45 12.41
CA ARG A 133 -11.99 6.92 12.33
C ARG A 133 -12.32 7.41 10.94
N LYS A 134 -12.55 8.71 10.81
CA LYS A 134 -12.63 9.35 9.50
C LYS A 134 -11.33 9.11 8.73
N LYS A 135 -11.44 8.96 7.41
CA LYS A 135 -10.34 8.64 6.53
C LYS A 135 -9.17 9.63 6.66
N GLU A 136 -9.46 10.93 6.66
CA GLU A 136 -8.47 11.99 6.79
C GLU A 136 -7.71 11.94 8.12
N ASP A 137 -8.41 11.67 9.22
CA ASP A 137 -7.80 11.54 10.54
C ASP A 137 -6.84 10.35 10.62
N ARG A 138 -7.21 9.24 9.97
CA ARG A 138 -6.35 8.05 9.90
C ARG A 138 -5.07 8.31 9.13
N ILE A 139 -5.18 8.96 7.99
CA ILE A 139 -4.04 9.31 7.14
C ILE A 139 -3.12 10.25 7.90
N HIS A 140 -3.67 11.29 8.49
CA HIS A 140 -2.92 12.25 9.27
C HIS A 140 -2.17 11.58 10.43
N ALA A 141 -2.86 10.78 11.23
CA ALA A 141 -2.26 10.11 12.39
C ALA A 141 -1.16 9.11 11.99
N ALA A 142 -1.34 8.39 10.86
CA ALA A 142 -0.40 7.38 10.43
C ALA A 142 0.84 7.95 9.75
N LEU A 143 0.70 9.03 8.98
CA LEU A 143 1.74 9.47 8.04
C LEU A 143 2.49 10.72 8.47
N THR A 144 1.80 11.76 8.96
CA THR A 144 2.41 13.07 9.15
C THR A 144 3.66 13.02 10.04
N ALA A 145 3.55 12.42 11.21
CA ALA A 145 4.67 12.34 12.15
C ALA A 145 5.84 11.52 11.57
N ARG A 146 5.54 10.43 10.87
CA ARG A 146 6.59 9.58 10.28
C ARG A 146 7.34 10.28 9.15
N TYR A 147 6.65 11.08 8.35
CA TYR A 147 7.32 11.89 7.33
C TYR A 147 8.13 13.02 7.95
N GLU A 148 7.57 13.75 8.90
CA GLU A 148 8.27 14.82 9.62
C GLU A 148 9.56 14.30 10.27
N ASN A 149 9.51 13.12 10.85
CA ASN A 149 10.66 12.47 11.50
C ASN A 149 11.60 11.75 10.52
N ARG A 150 11.39 11.90 9.22
CA ARG A 150 12.24 11.29 8.18
C ARG A 150 12.34 9.77 8.29
N GLN A 151 11.24 9.12 8.63
CA GLN A 151 11.20 7.66 8.78
C GLN A 151 10.77 6.94 7.50
N ILE A 152 10.14 7.63 6.56
CA ILE A 152 9.61 7.03 5.33
C ILE A 152 10.53 7.35 4.16
N TRP A 153 10.88 6.30 3.40
CA TRP A 153 11.78 6.35 2.26
C TRP A 153 11.04 5.95 0.98
N HIS A 154 11.21 6.74 -0.06
CA HIS A 154 10.62 6.52 -1.38
C HIS A 154 11.65 5.99 -2.37
N TYR A 155 11.22 5.18 -3.31
CA TYR A 155 11.99 4.95 -4.52
C TYR A 155 11.68 6.05 -5.54
N HIS A 156 12.58 6.26 -6.52
CA HIS A 156 12.40 7.30 -7.54
C HIS A 156 11.45 6.85 -8.64
N GLY A 157 10.56 7.74 -9.04
CA GLY A 157 9.72 7.58 -10.23
C GLY A 157 8.52 6.65 -10.06
N GLY A 158 7.90 6.31 -11.19
CA GLY A 158 6.77 5.41 -11.24
C GLY A 158 5.60 5.83 -10.37
N ASN A 159 4.95 4.86 -9.75
CA ASN A 159 3.80 5.11 -8.88
C ASN A 159 4.16 5.85 -7.58
N CYS A 160 5.45 5.92 -7.23
CA CYS A 160 5.88 6.71 -6.08
C CYS A 160 5.72 8.22 -6.31
N GLU A 161 5.84 8.69 -7.55
CA GLU A 161 5.52 10.09 -7.89
C GLU A 161 4.03 10.40 -7.68
N ILE A 162 3.17 9.45 -8.01
CA ILE A 162 1.73 9.56 -7.77
C ILE A 162 1.47 9.69 -6.26
N LEU A 163 2.10 8.85 -5.46
CA LEU A 163 2.03 8.93 -4.00
C LEU A 163 2.46 10.31 -3.50
N GLU A 164 3.57 10.83 -3.98
CA GLU A 164 4.10 12.13 -3.57
C GLU A 164 3.13 13.26 -3.89
N ASN A 165 2.51 13.24 -5.06
CA ASN A 165 1.50 14.22 -5.43
C ASN A 165 0.25 14.15 -4.54
N GLU A 166 -0.21 12.93 -4.20
CA GLU A 166 -1.33 12.73 -3.29
C GLU A 166 -1.02 13.24 -1.87
N LEU A 167 0.21 13.07 -1.41
CA LEU A 167 0.64 13.45 -0.06
C LEU A 167 0.70 14.97 0.16
N VAL A 168 1.14 15.72 -0.85
CA VAL A 168 1.37 17.17 -0.72
C VAL A 168 0.15 18.02 -1.05
N LEU A 169 -0.90 17.44 -1.63
CA LEU A 169 -2.15 18.12 -1.90
C LEU A 169 -3.13 17.88 -0.76
N GLN A 170 -3.80 18.93 -0.31
CA GLN A 170 -4.80 18.82 0.75
C GLN A 170 -6.03 18.04 0.28
N HIS A 171 -6.47 18.30 -0.96
CA HIS A 171 -7.59 17.63 -1.61
C HIS A 171 -7.15 17.09 -2.96
N PRO A 172 -6.38 15.97 -2.99
CA PRO A 172 -5.95 15.40 -4.25
C PRO A 172 -7.15 14.84 -5.03
N PRO A 173 -7.10 14.85 -6.37
CA PRO A 173 -8.18 14.26 -7.18
C PRO A 173 -8.35 12.75 -6.93
N HIS A 174 -7.27 12.09 -6.53
CA HIS A 174 -7.24 10.68 -6.08
C HIS A 174 -6.35 10.58 -4.86
N ASP A 175 -6.67 9.67 -3.95
CA ASP A 175 -5.95 9.46 -2.69
C ASP A 175 -5.73 7.97 -2.36
N ASP A 176 -5.93 7.11 -3.34
CA ASP A 176 -5.89 5.66 -3.21
C ASP A 176 -4.50 5.15 -2.79
N VAL A 177 -3.43 5.71 -3.33
CA VAL A 177 -2.06 5.30 -2.96
C VAL A 177 -1.69 5.79 -1.57
N LYS A 178 -2.01 7.04 -1.25
CA LYS A 178 -1.83 7.63 0.08
C LYS A 178 -2.56 6.83 1.15
N ASP A 179 -3.80 6.45 0.89
CA ASP A 179 -4.59 5.61 1.80
C ASP A 179 -3.99 4.21 1.98
N GLY A 180 -3.52 3.63 0.89
CA GLY A 180 -2.84 2.34 0.93
C GLY A 180 -1.57 2.38 1.78
N LEU A 181 -0.78 3.43 1.65
CA LEU A 181 0.40 3.63 2.48
C LEU A 181 0.03 3.76 3.97
N ALA A 182 -0.98 4.56 4.28
CA ALA A 182 -1.46 4.72 5.66
C ALA A 182 -1.93 3.40 6.26
N ALA A 183 -2.56 2.53 5.48
CA ALA A 183 -3.01 1.23 5.92
C ALA A 183 -1.86 0.26 6.22
N CYS A 184 -0.66 0.48 5.67
CA CYS A 184 0.55 -0.28 5.98
C CYS A 184 1.19 0.12 7.32
N MET A 185 0.84 1.28 7.84
CA MET A 185 1.40 1.82 9.08
C MET A 185 0.56 1.40 10.28
#